data_8d93148585a1511bc1ecaab27cd40039
#
_entry.id   8d93148585a1511bc1ecaab27cd40039
#
_cell.length_a   1.000
_cell.length_b   1.000
_cell.length_c   1.000
_cell.angle_alpha   90.00
_cell.angle_beta   90.00
_cell.angle_gamma   90.00
#
_symmetry.space_group_name_H-M   'P 1'
#
loop_
_entity.id
_entity.type
_entity.pdbx_description
1 polymer ?
#
loop_
_entity_poly.entity_id
_entity_poly.type
_entity_poly.pdbx_seq_one_letter_code
_entity_poly.pdbx_strand_id
1 'polypeptide(L)'
;MWRFESDNLAVGYDGAALACGISFSIGPGECVLLCGANGIGKSTLLKTMAGLCSPLGGTCRFEPDNAGHHLVMVPPKIPKVPGFTVEEFIAAGCFRETGWFGHVPLKIRKRIGEAVTRMGIQSLSGRDISSLSDGEFQKVTIASALAQRADIILLDEPTAFLDVDSRESVLSVLQNLVSQGNVSVVFSSHDIVSASRCCNRVFGMLRSESGIVFNDSGRGASAVVIRETIEGCFTSFRGFSCS
;
A
#
# COMPACT_ATOMS: atom_id res chain seq x y z
N MET A 1 6.66 2.25 20.58
CA MET A 1 6.68 1.69 19.20
C MET A 1 5.27 1.85 18.68
N TRP A 2 5.06 2.50 17.54
CA TRP A 2 3.72 2.71 16.99
C TRP A 2 3.13 1.40 16.46
N ARG A 3 1.82 1.33 16.40
CA ARG A 3 1.03 0.24 15.84
C ARG A 3 -0.22 0.82 15.19
N PHE A 4 -0.55 0.36 14.00
CA PHE A 4 -1.84 0.66 13.38
C PHE A 4 -2.77 -0.52 13.66
N GLU A 5 -3.87 -0.28 14.33
CA GLU A 5 -4.80 -1.30 14.77
C GLU A 5 -6.16 -1.14 14.10
N SER A 6 -6.73 -2.26 13.72
CA SER A 6 -8.12 -2.40 13.30
C SER A 6 -8.82 -3.31 14.29
N ASP A 7 -9.98 -2.88 14.79
CA ASP A 7 -10.80 -3.67 15.70
C ASP A 7 -12.23 -3.77 15.18
N ASN A 8 -12.65 -5.00 14.86
CA ASN A 8 -13.97 -5.35 14.36
C ASN A 8 -14.46 -4.47 13.20
N LEU A 9 -13.54 -4.09 12.30
CA LEU A 9 -13.81 -3.15 11.22
C LEU A 9 -14.81 -3.72 10.22
N ALA A 10 -15.81 -2.92 9.86
CA ALA A 10 -16.73 -3.18 8.77
C ALA A 10 -16.49 -2.16 7.65
N VAL A 11 -16.26 -2.66 6.44
CA VAL A 11 -15.99 -1.84 5.25
C VAL A 11 -17.07 -2.01 4.19
N GLY A 12 -17.41 -0.94 3.49
CA GLY A 12 -18.45 -0.96 2.47
C GLY A 12 -18.77 0.43 1.94
N TYR A 13 -19.89 0.54 1.22
CA TYR A 13 -20.38 1.79 0.63
C TYR A 13 -21.88 1.93 0.87
N ASP A 14 -22.36 3.15 0.98
CA ASP A 14 -23.79 3.51 1.05
C ASP A 14 -24.58 2.68 2.09
N GLY A 15 -23.94 2.40 3.23
CA GLY A 15 -24.54 1.60 4.29
C GLY A 15 -24.54 0.09 4.06
N ALA A 16 -24.10 -0.39 2.88
CA ALA A 16 -23.98 -1.82 2.58
C ALA A 16 -22.56 -2.33 2.90
N ALA A 17 -22.46 -3.21 3.90
CA ALA A 17 -21.20 -3.81 4.27
C ALA A 17 -20.73 -4.83 3.21
N LEU A 18 -19.50 -4.69 2.74
CA LEU A 18 -18.82 -5.67 1.90
C LEU A 18 -18.14 -6.73 2.77
N ALA A 19 -17.43 -6.31 3.81
CA ALA A 19 -16.76 -7.20 4.75
C ALA A 19 -16.87 -6.65 6.17
N CYS A 20 -16.98 -7.54 7.16
CA CYS A 20 -17.11 -7.22 8.57
C CYS A 20 -16.14 -8.05 9.41
N GLY A 21 -15.93 -7.63 10.67
CA GLY A 21 -15.14 -8.40 11.62
C GLY A 21 -13.63 -8.39 11.31
N ILE A 22 -13.15 -7.38 10.58
CA ILE A 22 -11.73 -7.28 10.19
C ILE A 22 -10.94 -6.74 11.37
N SER A 23 -10.10 -7.57 11.98
CA SER A 23 -9.23 -7.19 13.08
C SER A 23 -7.79 -7.58 12.79
N PHE A 24 -6.88 -6.63 12.90
CA PHE A 24 -5.44 -6.83 12.72
C PHE A 24 -4.65 -5.72 13.40
N SER A 25 -3.34 -5.90 13.52
CA SER A 25 -2.43 -4.82 13.90
C SER A 25 -1.19 -4.83 13.01
N ILE A 26 -0.76 -3.68 12.52
CA ILE A 26 0.45 -3.49 11.70
C ILE A 26 1.46 -2.69 12.52
N GLY A 27 2.67 -3.20 12.64
CA GLY A 27 3.79 -2.50 13.26
C GLY A 27 4.89 -2.16 12.23
N PRO A 28 6.00 -1.52 12.66
CA PRO A 28 7.10 -1.18 11.77
C PRO A 28 7.74 -2.39 11.10
N GLY A 29 8.16 -2.23 9.83
CA GLY A 29 8.91 -3.25 9.10
C GLY A 29 8.05 -4.40 8.56
N GLU A 30 6.76 -4.18 8.35
CA GLU A 30 5.88 -5.18 7.75
C GLU A 30 5.60 -4.90 6.27
N CYS A 31 5.80 -5.92 5.44
CA CYS A 31 5.40 -5.94 4.04
C CYS A 31 4.20 -6.87 3.91
N VAL A 32 3.00 -6.30 3.84
CA VAL A 32 1.74 -7.02 3.87
C VAL A 32 1.15 -7.10 2.47
N LEU A 33 0.95 -8.29 1.95
CA LEU A 33 0.19 -8.53 0.74
C LEU A 33 -1.30 -8.67 1.06
N LEU A 34 -2.13 -7.81 0.51
CA LEU A 34 -3.58 -7.93 0.56
C LEU A 34 -4.07 -8.68 -0.70
N CYS A 35 -4.53 -9.92 -0.52
CA CYS A 35 -4.97 -10.79 -1.60
C CYS A 35 -6.45 -11.17 -1.50
N GLY A 36 -7.01 -11.61 -2.61
CA GLY A 36 -8.41 -12.02 -2.75
C GLY A 36 -8.95 -11.74 -4.14
N ALA A 37 -10.11 -12.27 -4.46
CA ALA A 37 -10.76 -12.15 -5.78
C ALA A 37 -11.02 -10.66 -6.17
N ASN A 38 -11.23 -10.42 -7.46
CA ASN A 38 -11.61 -9.09 -7.96
C ASN A 38 -12.98 -8.69 -7.38
N GLY A 39 -13.09 -7.40 -7.02
CA GLY A 39 -14.33 -6.87 -6.45
C GLY A 39 -14.65 -7.34 -5.03
N ILE A 40 -13.71 -8.02 -4.33
CA ILE A 40 -13.95 -8.51 -2.96
C ILE A 40 -13.85 -7.41 -1.89
N GLY A 41 -13.40 -6.20 -2.25
CA GLY A 41 -13.30 -5.09 -1.30
C GLY A 41 -11.88 -4.70 -0.88
N LYS A 42 -10.82 -5.21 -1.54
CA LYS A 42 -9.42 -4.85 -1.24
C LYS A 42 -9.20 -3.34 -1.25
N SER A 43 -9.56 -2.67 -2.34
CA SER A 43 -9.43 -1.21 -2.46
C SER A 43 -10.29 -0.47 -1.44
N THR A 44 -11.45 -1.01 -1.08
CA THR A 44 -12.32 -0.44 -0.05
C THR A 44 -11.66 -0.50 1.32
N LEU A 45 -11.06 -1.65 1.66
CA LEU A 45 -10.30 -1.79 2.90
C LEU A 45 -9.12 -0.80 2.95
N LEU A 46 -8.32 -0.71 1.88
CA LEU A 46 -7.21 0.25 1.83
C LEU A 46 -7.68 1.71 1.97
N LYS A 47 -8.79 2.08 1.31
CA LYS A 47 -9.37 3.42 1.44
C LYS A 47 -9.92 3.70 2.83
N THR A 48 -10.52 2.71 3.48
CA THR A 48 -11.01 2.85 4.86
C THR A 48 -9.84 3.00 5.84
N MET A 49 -8.77 2.21 5.69
CA MET A 49 -7.53 2.38 6.45
C MET A 49 -6.92 3.78 6.26
N ALA A 50 -6.99 4.32 5.04
CA ALA A 50 -6.49 5.67 4.71
C ALA A 50 -7.41 6.80 5.20
N GLY A 51 -8.57 6.50 5.78
CA GLY A 51 -9.57 7.50 6.16
C GLY A 51 -10.29 8.16 4.98
N LEU A 52 -10.16 7.60 3.76
CA LEU A 52 -10.83 8.08 2.55
C LEU A 52 -12.28 7.58 2.44
N CYS A 53 -12.59 6.51 3.16
CA CYS A 53 -13.94 6.00 3.35
C CYS A 53 -14.18 5.84 4.85
N SER A 54 -15.36 6.25 5.32
CA SER A 54 -15.73 6.02 6.71
C SER A 54 -16.02 4.53 6.94
N PRO A 55 -15.56 3.95 8.05
CA PRO A 55 -15.95 2.60 8.42
C PRO A 55 -17.46 2.53 8.68
N LEU A 56 -18.09 1.42 8.33
CA LEU A 56 -19.50 1.14 8.65
C LEU A 56 -19.66 0.58 10.07
N GLY A 57 -18.58 0.13 10.69
CA GLY A 57 -18.49 -0.34 12.07
C GLY A 57 -17.06 -0.60 12.46
N GLY A 58 -16.82 -0.74 13.76
CA GLY A 58 -15.47 -0.91 14.30
C GLY A 58 -14.60 0.34 14.18
N THR A 59 -13.30 0.17 14.36
CA THR A 59 -12.31 1.26 14.32
C THR A 59 -11.03 0.84 13.64
N CYS A 60 -10.30 1.82 13.06
CA CYS A 60 -8.90 1.63 12.67
C CYS A 60 -8.13 2.93 12.96
N ARG A 61 -6.99 2.83 13.66
CA ARG A 61 -6.20 3.98 14.10
C ARG A 61 -4.77 3.58 14.48
N PHE A 62 -3.90 4.59 14.61
CA PHE A 62 -2.59 4.38 15.24
C PHE A 62 -2.71 4.30 16.76
N GLU A 63 -1.91 3.38 17.35
CA GLU A 63 -1.74 3.24 18.79
C GLU A 63 -0.24 3.36 19.17
N PRO A 64 0.14 4.16 20.18
CA PRO A 64 -0.71 5.15 20.84
C PRO A 64 -1.18 6.22 19.86
N ASP A 65 -2.33 6.83 20.13
CA ASP A 65 -2.93 7.90 19.33
C ASP A 65 -2.07 9.17 19.44
N ASN A 66 -0.97 9.17 18.68
CA ASN A 66 0.00 10.26 18.63
C ASN A 66 -0.16 10.98 17.30
N ALA A 67 -0.35 12.30 17.37
CA ALA A 67 -0.46 13.20 16.22
C ALA A 67 0.78 13.26 15.28
N GLY A 68 1.67 12.28 15.35
CA GLY A 68 2.92 12.22 14.60
C GLY A 68 3.05 11.08 13.59
N HIS A 69 2.12 10.14 13.58
CA HIS A 69 2.16 8.99 12.65
C HIS A 69 1.33 9.24 11.41
N HIS A 70 1.86 8.82 10.26
CA HIS A 70 1.27 9.10 8.96
C HIS A 70 1.08 7.82 8.14
N LEU A 71 -0.14 7.67 7.63
CA LEU A 71 -0.49 6.67 6.63
C LEU A 71 -0.75 7.40 5.31
N VAL A 72 -0.09 6.97 4.24
CA VAL A 72 -0.23 7.54 2.90
C VAL A 72 -0.70 6.47 1.94
N MET A 73 -1.78 6.75 1.22
CA MET A 73 -2.30 5.88 0.18
C MET A 73 -1.86 6.36 -1.20
N VAL A 74 -1.29 5.46 -1.98
CA VAL A 74 -1.00 5.64 -3.40
C VAL A 74 -2.08 4.89 -4.18
N PRO A 75 -2.93 5.59 -4.94
CA PRO A 75 -3.98 4.95 -5.73
C PRO A 75 -3.39 4.19 -6.93
N PRO A 76 -4.15 3.28 -7.55
CA PRO A 76 -3.65 2.42 -8.63
C PRO A 76 -3.29 3.19 -9.91
N LYS A 77 -3.83 4.40 -10.07
CA LYS A 77 -3.56 5.23 -11.24
C LYS A 77 -3.47 6.70 -10.87
N ILE A 78 -2.32 7.28 -11.14
CA ILE A 78 -2.07 8.71 -11.02
C ILE A 78 -1.75 9.23 -12.44
N PRO A 79 -2.38 10.32 -12.91
CA PRO A 79 -2.08 10.86 -14.23
C PRO A 79 -0.68 11.49 -14.24
N LYS A 80 0.09 11.23 -15.31
CA LYS A 80 1.36 11.89 -15.58
C LYS A 80 1.08 13.25 -16.23
N VAL A 81 0.95 14.29 -15.42
CA VAL A 81 0.68 15.65 -15.90
C VAL A 81 1.98 16.27 -16.46
N PRO A 82 2.05 16.65 -17.75
CA PRO A 82 3.23 17.26 -18.32
C PRO A 82 3.58 18.59 -17.62
N GLY A 83 4.87 18.94 -17.59
CA GLY A 83 5.35 20.19 -17.02
C GLY A 83 5.75 20.09 -15.55
N PHE A 84 5.66 18.92 -14.94
CA PHE A 84 6.19 18.66 -13.60
C PHE A 84 7.46 17.81 -13.68
N THR A 85 8.54 18.27 -13.07
CA THR A 85 9.70 17.42 -12.80
C THR A 85 9.41 16.41 -11.68
N VAL A 86 10.21 15.36 -11.60
CA VAL A 86 10.12 14.36 -10.50
C VAL A 86 10.19 15.04 -9.14
N GLU A 87 11.11 15.97 -8.94
CA GLU A 87 11.26 16.67 -7.65
C GLU A 87 10.03 17.54 -7.32
N GLU A 88 9.47 18.24 -8.29
CA GLU A 88 8.26 19.03 -8.11
C GLU A 88 7.04 18.17 -7.81
N PHE A 89 6.91 17.01 -8.47
CA PHE A 89 5.85 16.07 -8.17
C PHE A 89 5.95 15.54 -6.74
N ILE A 90 7.16 15.15 -6.30
CA ILE A 90 7.37 14.68 -4.92
C ILE A 90 7.11 15.81 -3.92
N ALA A 91 7.56 17.04 -4.22
CA ALA A 91 7.33 18.22 -3.38
C ALA A 91 5.84 18.55 -3.25
N ALA A 92 5.07 18.40 -4.33
CA ALA A 92 3.61 18.60 -4.31
C ALA A 92 2.91 17.64 -3.32
N GLY A 93 3.42 16.42 -3.14
CA GLY A 93 2.93 15.50 -2.09
C GLY A 93 3.10 16.05 -0.67
N CYS A 94 4.08 16.93 -0.46
CA CYS A 94 4.37 17.57 0.83
C CYS A 94 3.65 18.93 1.03
N PHE A 95 2.62 19.24 0.25
CA PHE A 95 2.00 20.59 0.19
C PHE A 95 1.53 21.12 1.56
N ARG A 96 1.14 20.27 2.49
CA ARG A 96 0.73 20.69 3.85
C ARG A 96 1.86 21.34 4.65
N GLU A 97 3.11 21.06 4.27
CA GLU A 97 4.31 21.58 4.93
C GLU A 97 5.04 22.63 4.06
N THR A 98 4.60 22.85 2.81
CA THR A 98 5.12 23.89 1.93
C THR A 98 4.34 25.19 2.17
N GLY A 99 5.03 26.34 2.08
CA GLY A 99 4.38 27.65 2.27
C GLY A 99 3.48 28.02 1.08
N TRP A 100 2.61 29.01 1.30
CA TRP A 100 1.63 29.54 0.33
C TRP A 100 2.21 29.96 -1.03
N PHE A 101 3.50 30.25 -1.08
CA PHE A 101 4.20 30.71 -2.30
C PHE A 101 4.99 29.61 -3.01
N GLY A 102 4.70 28.33 -2.75
CA GLY A 102 5.41 27.21 -3.39
C GLY A 102 6.89 27.07 -2.98
N HIS A 103 7.33 27.83 -1.96
CA HIS A 103 8.68 27.69 -1.44
C HIS A 103 8.82 26.35 -0.72
N VAL A 104 9.69 25.47 -1.20
CA VAL A 104 10.01 24.18 -0.59
C VAL A 104 11.09 24.39 0.47
N PRO A 105 10.79 24.29 1.78
CA PRO A 105 11.77 24.46 2.83
C PRO A 105 12.94 23.46 2.71
N LEU A 106 14.12 23.84 3.19
CA LEU A 106 15.32 23.01 3.13
C LEU A 106 15.11 21.61 3.74
N LYS A 107 14.34 21.53 4.84
CA LYS A 107 13.96 20.26 5.50
C LYS A 107 13.18 19.33 4.56
N ILE A 108 12.28 19.87 3.76
CA ILE A 108 11.51 19.09 2.78
C ILE A 108 12.39 18.67 1.62
N ARG A 109 13.24 19.57 1.10
CA ARG A 109 14.21 19.22 0.04
C ARG A 109 15.12 18.07 0.45
N LYS A 110 15.60 18.07 1.70
CA LYS A 110 16.40 16.97 2.24
C LYS A 110 15.63 15.66 2.22
N ARG A 111 14.36 15.65 2.68
CA ARG A 111 13.49 14.46 2.66
C ARG A 111 13.23 13.95 1.25
N ILE A 112 13.00 14.86 0.28
CA ILE A 112 12.86 14.49 -1.14
C ILE A 112 14.13 13.79 -1.63
N GLY A 113 15.31 14.34 -1.38
CA GLY A 113 16.59 13.73 -1.75
C GLY A 113 16.79 12.35 -1.11
N GLU A 114 16.44 12.19 0.16
CA GLU A 114 16.46 10.89 0.86
C GLU A 114 15.49 9.89 0.23
N ALA A 115 14.26 10.30 -0.09
CA ALA A 115 13.26 9.45 -0.73
C ALA A 115 13.70 9.03 -2.15
N VAL A 116 14.20 9.97 -2.94
CA VAL A 116 14.76 9.71 -4.28
C VAL A 116 15.90 8.70 -4.22
N THR A 117 16.79 8.84 -3.24
CA THR A 117 17.93 7.91 -3.02
C THR A 117 17.44 6.51 -2.62
N ARG A 118 16.50 6.42 -1.67
CA ARG A 118 15.94 5.13 -1.22
C ARG A 118 15.21 4.38 -2.34
N MET A 119 14.62 5.11 -3.28
CA MET A 119 13.93 4.54 -4.45
C MET A 119 14.86 4.27 -5.64
N GLY A 120 16.14 4.67 -5.58
CA GLY A 120 17.11 4.46 -6.66
C GLY A 120 16.78 5.25 -7.94
N ILE A 121 16.17 6.44 -7.81
CA ILE A 121 15.69 7.25 -8.94
C ILE A 121 16.42 8.60 -9.09
N GLN A 122 17.65 8.71 -8.58
CA GLN A 122 18.42 9.97 -8.61
C GLN A 122 18.61 10.51 -10.03
N SER A 123 18.81 9.63 -11.00
CA SER A 123 18.97 9.99 -12.43
C SER A 123 17.71 10.58 -13.06
N LEU A 124 16.56 10.47 -12.38
CA LEU A 124 15.27 10.94 -12.88
C LEU A 124 14.86 12.31 -12.32
N SER A 125 15.55 12.85 -11.30
CA SER A 125 15.12 14.01 -10.50
C SER A 125 14.65 15.22 -11.31
N GLY A 126 15.40 15.61 -12.34
CA GLY A 126 15.08 16.74 -13.21
C GLY A 126 14.22 16.41 -14.43
N ARG A 127 13.84 15.14 -14.63
CA ARG A 127 13.03 14.74 -15.79
C ARG A 127 11.56 15.08 -15.57
N ASP A 128 10.87 15.41 -16.67
CA ASP A 128 9.42 15.56 -16.68
C ASP A 128 8.76 14.19 -16.43
N ILE A 129 7.79 14.12 -15.51
CA ILE A 129 7.09 12.87 -15.14
C ILE A 129 6.34 12.25 -16.31
N SER A 130 5.93 13.04 -17.30
CA SER A 130 5.26 12.52 -18.50
C SER A 130 6.19 11.71 -19.40
N SER A 131 7.51 11.91 -19.29
CA SER A 131 8.52 11.19 -20.05
C SER A 131 8.98 9.88 -19.43
N LEU A 132 8.50 9.57 -18.22
CA LEU A 132 8.90 8.38 -17.48
C LEU A 132 8.14 7.13 -17.95
N SER A 133 8.80 5.97 -17.90
CA SER A 133 8.10 4.69 -17.98
C SER A 133 7.12 4.52 -16.81
N ASP A 134 6.20 3.57 -16.90
CA ASP A 134 5.23 3.33 -15.82
C ASP A 134 5.92 2.82 -14.55
N GLY A 135 6.95 1.99 -14.68
CA GLY A 135 7.74 1.51 -13.54
C GLY A 135 8.57 2.61 -12.89
N GLU A 136 9.19 3.51 -13.68
CA GLU A 136 9.89 4.69 -13.16
C GLU A 136 8.91 5.61 -12.41
N PHE A 137 7.75 5.88 -13.00
CA PHE A 137 6.75 6.75 -12.37
C PHE A 137 6.18 6.10 -11.10
N GLN A 138 5.98 4.79 -11.08
CA GLN A 138 5.56 4.09 -9.86
C GLN A 138 6.56 4.27 -8.71
N LYS A 139 7.86 4.21 -8.98
CA LYS A 139 8.89 4.52 -7.97
C LYS A 139 8.82 5.97 -7.50
N VAL A 140 8.55 6.90 -8.40
CA VAL A 140 8.36 8.33 -8.06
C VAL A 140 7.15 8.53 -7.15
N THR A 141 6.03 7.83 -7.38
CA THR A 141 4.84 7.93 -6.51
C THR A 141 5.10 7.38 -5.11
N ILE A 142 5.86 6.29 -4.99
CA ILE A 142 6.28 5.74 -3.70
C ILE A 142 7.27 6.71 -3.00
N ALA A 143 8.21 7.31 -3.75
CA ALA A 143 9.11 8.34 -3.21
C ALA A 143 8.33 9.54 -2.64
N SER A 144 7.24 9.94 -3.30
CA SER A 144 6.36 11.00 -2.79
C SER A 144 5.72 10.61 -1.45
N ALA A 145 5.25 9.37 -1.29
CA ALA A 145 4.73 8.89 -0.02
C ALA A 145 5.80 8.88 1.09
N LEU A 146 7.02 8.49 0.77
CA LEU A 146 8.14 8.54 1.71
C LEU A 146 8.50 9.97 2.14
N ALA A 147 8.53 10.92 1.21
CA ALA A 147 8.81 12.32 1.51
C ALA A 147 7.76 12.95 2.44
N GLN A 148 6.55 12.42 2.45
CA GLN A 148 5.47 12.78 3.38
C GLN A 148 5.64 12.17 4.79
N ARG A 149 6.73 11.44 5.06
CA ARG A 149 6.99 10.73 6.32
C ARG A 149 5.98 9.63 6.64
N ALA A 150 5.53 8.91 5.61
CA ALA A 150 4.64 7.80 5.84
C ALA A 150 5.31 6.75 6.75
N ASP A 151 4.64 6.37 7.82
CA ASP A 151 4.96 5.18 8.63
C ASP A 151 4.38 3.93 7.97
N ILE A 152 3.21 4.09 7.32
CA ILE A 152 2.58 3.05 6.51
C ILE A 152 2.27 3.61 5.12
N ILE A 153 2.68 2.89 4.08
CA ILE A 153 2.33 3.18 2.70
C ILE A 153 1.32 2.12 2.23
N LEU A 154 0.14 2.56 1.82
CA LEU A 154 -0.86 1.72 1.20
C LEU A 154 -0.76 1.85 -0.32
N LEU A 155 -0.61 0.73 -1.01
CA LEU A 155 -0.50 0.68 -2.46
C LEU A 155 -1.62 -0.18 -3.04
N ASP A 156 -2.49 0.44 -3.82
CA ASP A 156 -3.54 -0.30 -4.51
C ASP A 156 -3.05 -0.70 -5.91
N GLU A 157 -2.73 -1.97 -6.08
CA GLU A 157 -2.21 -2.56 -7.31
C GLU A 157 -0.96 -1.87 -7.90
N PRO A 158 0.13 -1.69 -7.12
CA PRO A 158 1.28 -0.89 -7.55
C PRO A 158 2.04 -1.47 -8.74
N THR A 159 1.78 -2.70 -9.13
CA THR A 159 2.44 -3.41 -10.23
C THR A 159 1.52 -3.67 -11.41
N ALA A 160 0.27 -3.17 -11.37
CA ALA A 160 -0.66 -3.27 -12.48
C ALA A 160 -0.09 -2.53 -13.70
N PHE A 161 -0.25 -3.12 -14.87
CA PHE A 161 0.19 -2.56 -16.17
C PHE A 161 1.72 -2.44 -16.35
N LEU A 162 2.54 -2.92 -15.41
CA LEU A 162 3.99 -2.97 -15.56
C LEU A 162 4.43 -4.23 -16.32
N ASP A 163 5.46 -4.08 -17.15
CA ASP A 163 6.21 -5.23 -17.68
C ASP A 163 6.89 -6.01 -16.55
N VAL A 164 7.41 -7.18 -16.87
CA VAL A 164 8.00 -8.12 -15.89
C VAL A 164 9.16 -7.47 -15.13
N ASP A 165 10.09 -6.83 -15.86
CA ASP A 165 11.30 -6.24 -15.27
C ASP A 165 10.97 -5.05 -14.37
N SER A 166 10.06 -4.18 -14.81
CA SER A 166 9.57 -3.04 -14.03
C SER A 166 8.85 -3.50 -12.77
N ARG A 167 8.05 -4.57 -12.85
CA ARG A 167 7.34 -5.17 -11.70
C ARG A 167 8.31 -5.69 -10.65
N GLU A 168 9.26 -6.54 -11.05
CA GLU A 168 10.29 -7.10 -10.16
C GLU A 168 11.11 -5.97 -9.51
N SER A 169 11.44 -4.94 -10.28
CA SER A 169 12.15 -3.77 -9.79
C SER A 169 11.36 -3.02 -8.70
N VAL A 170 10.05 -2.78 -8.89
CA VAL A 170 9.20 -2.13 -7.89
C VAL A 170 9.09 -3.01 -6.63
N LEU A 171 8.83 -4.30 -6.77
CA LEU A 171 8.71 -5.22 -5.63
C LEU A 171 10.01 -5.31 -4.84
N SER A 172 11.16 -5.38 -5.50
CA SER A 172 12.47 -5.36 -4.85
C SER A 172 12.70 -4.09 -4.03
N VAL A 173 12.30 -2.93 -4.57
CA VAL A 173 12.39 -1.66 -3.84
C VAL A 173 11.49 -1.65 -2.60
N LEU A 174 10.26 -2.19 -2.68
CA LEU A 174 9.36 -2.31 -1.53
C LEU A 174 9.96 -3.19 -0.44
N GLN A 175 10.55 -4.33 -0.81
CA GLN A 175 11.23 -5.23 0.13
C GLN A 175 12.41 -4.54 0.83
N ASN A 176 13.27 -3.85 0.06
CA ASN A 176 14.40 -3.09 0.61
C ASN A 176 13.93 -1.96 1.53
N LEU A 177 12.83 -1.29 1.21
CA LEU A 177 12.25 -0.23 2.01
C LEU A 177 11.83 -0.72 3.39
N VAL A 178 11.15 -1.86 3.42
CA VAL A 178 10.62 -2.49 4.64
C VAL A 178 11.76 -3.09 5.49
N SER A 179 12.78 -3.68 4.86
CA SER A 179 13.93 -4.28 5.57
C SER A 179 14.72 -3.27 6.42
N GLN A 180 14.65 -1.97 6.10
CA GLN A 180 15.22 -0.90 6.91
C GLN A 180 14.44 -0.64 8.21
N GLY A 181 13.28 -1.27 8.41
CA GLY A 181 12.57 -1.37 9.67
C GLY A 181 11.74 -0.15 10.12
N ASN A 182 11.73 0.94 9.35
CA ASN A 182 11.06 2.19 9.76
C ASN A 182 9.70 2.43 9.09
N VAL A 183 9.45 1.78 7.96
CA VAL A 183 8.24 1.94 7.16
C VAL A 183 7.62 0.57 6.95
N SER A 184 6.30 0.52 6.95
CA SER A 184 5.54 -0.66 6.56
C SER A 184 4.78 -0.41 5.28
N VAL A 185 4.56 -1.44 4.51
CA VAL A 185 3.84 -1.38 3.24
C VAL A 185 2.70 -2.39 3.28
N VAL A 186 1.51 -1.94 2.90
CA VAL A 186 0.37 -2.82 2.61
C VAL A 186 0.03 -2.63 1.14
N PHE A 187 0.07 -3.68 0.36
CA PHE A 187 -0.22 -3.57 -1.07
C PHE A 187 -1.12 -4.68 -1.57
N SER A 188 -2.02 -4.33 -2.47
CA SER A 188 -2.82 -5.31 -3.21
C SER A 188 -2.09 -5.72 -4.49
N SER A 189 -2.26 -6.97 -4.92
CA SER A 189 -1.72 -7.43 -6.20
C SER A 189 -2.59 -8.53 -6.81
N HIS A 190 -2.64 -8.56 -8.14
CA HIS A 190 -3.17 -9.69 -8.91
C HIS A 190 -2.09 -10.72 -9.26
N ASP A 191 -0.84 -10.29 -9.35
CA ASP A 191 0.30 -11.20 -9.50
C ASP A 191 0.76 -11.70 -8.12
N ILE A 192 0.07 -12.71 -7.65
CA ILE A 192 0.29 -13.28 -6.33
C ILE A 192 1.67 -13.94 -6.23
N VAL A 193 2.16 -14.53 -7.33
CA VAL A 193 3.43 -15.25 -7.33
C VAL A 193 4.60 -14.31 -7.08
N SER A 194 4.71 -13.23 -7.83
CA SER A 194 5.76 -12.23 -7.62
C SER A 194 5.58 -11.50 -6.29
N ALA A 195 4.35 -11.11 -5.95
CA ALA A 195 4.03 -10.37 -4.73
C ALA A 195 4.35 -11.18 -3.45
N SER A 196 4.11 -12.50 -3.45
CA SER A 196 4.36 -13.35 -2.28
C SER A 196 5.85 -13.46 -1.92
N ARG A 197 6.75 -13.23 -2.88
CA ARG A 197 8.20 -13.28 -2.63
C ARG A 197 8.73 -12.09 -1.85
N CYS A 198 8.04 -10.95 -1.93
CA CYS A 198 8.47 -9.72 -1.26
C CYS A 198 7.74 -9.45 0.07
N CYS A 199 6.63 -10.13 0.35
CA CYS A 199 5.88 -9.92 1.58
C CYS A 199 6.35 -10.83 2.73
N ASN A 200 6.18 -10.37 3.96
CA ASN A 200 6.41 -11.13 5.19
C ASN A 200 5.10 -11.39 5.97
N ARG A 201 3.96 -10.99 5.41
CA ARG A 201 2.62 -11.21 5.95
C ARG A 201 1.57 -11.11 4.85
N VAL A 202 0.48 -11.82 5.01
CA VAL A 202 -0.64 -11.82 4.06
C VAL A 202 -1.94 -11.53 4.79
N PHE A 203 -2.71 -10.60 4.24
CA PHE A 203 -4.12 -10.38 4.53
C PHE A 203 -4.94 -10.98 3.40
N GLY A 204 -5.69 -12.02 3.70
CA GLY A 204 -6.54 -12.72 2.76
C GLY A 204 -8.01 -12.33 2.90
N MET A 205 -8.66 -11.99 1.79
CA MET A 205 -10.10 -11.78 1.74
C MET A 205 -10.73 -12.86 0.85
N LEU A 206 -11.68 -13.62 1.38
CA LEU A 206 -12.33 -14.71 0.66
C LEU A 206 -13.86 -14.66 0.82
N ARG A 207 -14.59 -15.09 -0.20
CA ARG A 207 -16.05 -15.26 -0.12
C ARG A 207 -16.38 -16.56 0.59
N SER A 208 -17.30 -16.47 1.55
CA SER A 208 -17.93 -17.62 2.18
C SER A 208 -19.46 -17.50 2.05
N GLU A 209 -20.19 -18.52 2.49
CA GLU A 209 -21.66 -18.50 2.55
C GLU A 209 -22.19 -17.38 3.45
N SER A 210 -21.45 -17.03 4.51
CA SER A 210 -21.80 -15.98 5.48
C SER A 210 -21.33 -14.57 5.10
N GLY A 211 -20.69 -14.39 3.93
CA GLY A 211 -20.14 -13.11 3.51
C GLY A 211 -18.65 -13.17 3.21
N ILE A 212 -17.95 -12.05 3.38
CA ILE A 212 -16.49 -11.99 3.17
C ILE A 212 -15.78 -12.24 4.51
N VAL A 213 -14.89 -13.24 4.51
CA VAL A 213 -14.04 -13.59 5.64
C VAL A 213 -12.66 -12.97 5.42
N PHE A 214 -12.09 -12.45 6.50
CA PHE A 214 -10.74 -11.91 6.54
C PHE A 214 -9.82 -12.89 7.28
N ASN A 215 -8.72 -13.25 6.65
CA ASN A 215 -7.68 -14.10 7.22
C ASN A 215 -6.35 -13.35 7.27
N ASP A 216 -5.63 -13.52 8.36
CA ASP A 216 -4.32 -12.93 8.60
C ASP A 216 -3.30 -14.06 8.84
N SER A 217 -2.25 -14.13 8.04
CA SER A 217 -1.18 -15.12 8.22
C SER A 217 -0.38 -14.93 9.51
N GLY A 218 -0.54 -13.78 10.15
CA GLY A 218 0.23 -13.41 11.32
C GLY A 218 1.57 -12.76 10.98
N ARG A 219 2.11 -12.04 11.96
CA ARG A 219 3.38 -11.32 11.84
C ARG A 219 4.56 -12.30 11.79
N GLY A 220 5.45 -12.12 10.82
CA GLY A 220 6.62 -13.02 10.64
C GLY A 220 6.25 -14.43 10.25
N ALA A 221 5.14 -14.61 9.53
CA ALA A 221 4.66 -15.90 9.06
C ALA A 221 5.73 -16.60 8.20
N SER A 222 5.83 -17.92 8.36
CA SER A 222 6.69 -18.73 7.49
C SER A 222 6.15 -18.74 6.05
N ALA A 223 7.01 -19.05 5.09
CA ALA A 223 6.62 -19.17 3.68
C ALA A 223 5.46 -20.17 3.46
N VAL A 224 5.37 -21.20 4.29
CA VAL A 224 4.29 -22.19 4.25
C VAL A 224 2.96 -21.55 4.64
N VAL A 225 2.91 -20.83 5.77
CA VAL A 225 1.69 -20.16 6.26
C VAL A 225 1.25 -19.07 5.28
N ILE A 226 2.19 -18.30 4.73
CA ILE A 226 1.91 -17.31 3.68
C ILE A 226 1.22 -17.99 2.50
N ARG A 227 1.80 -19.08 2.00
CA ARG A 227 1.26 -19.84 0.87
C ARG A 227 -0.13 -20.39 1.16
N GLU A 228 -0.33 -21.03 2.31
CA GLU A 228 -1.64 -21.59 2.73
C GLU A 228 -2.71 -20.49 2.82
N THR A 229 -2.36 -19.31 3.38
CA THR A 229 -3.28 -18.18 3.45
C THR A 229 -3.69 -17.69 2.07
N ILE A 230 -2.73 -17.60 1.14
CA ILE A 230 -2.98 -17.22 -0.25
C ILE A 230 -3.87 -18.28 -0.93
N GLU A 231 -3.51 -19.54 -0.87
CA GLU A 231 -4.27 -20.64 -1.49
C GLU A 231 -5.70 -20.68 -0.95
N GLY A 232 -5.90 -20.44 0.35
CA GLY A 232 -7.22 -20.34 0.98
C GLY A 232 -8.10 -19.24 0.36
N CYS A 233 -7.53 -18.14 -0.09
CA CYS A 233 -8.29 -17.05 -0.72
C CYS A 233 -8.89 -17.42 -2.08
N PHE A 234 -8.37 -18.46 -2.75
CA PHE A 234 -8.76 -18.84 -4.11
C PHE A 234 -9.37 -20.24 -4.21
N THR A 235 -9.22 -21.09 -3.18
CA THR A 235 -9.74 -22.47 -3.18
C THR A 235 -11.24 -22.57 -2.94
N SER A 236 -11.89 -21.55 -2.39
CA SER A 236 -13.35 -21.49 -2.24
C SER A 236 -14.12 -21.55 -3.58
N PHE A 237 -13.42 -21.43 -4.71
CA PHE A 237 -13.97 -21.60 -6.06
C PHE A 237 -13.99 -23.05 -6.55
N ARG A 238 -13.36 -24.01 -5.85
CA ARG A 238 -13.34 -25.43 -6.27
C ARG A 238 -14.56 -26.25 -5.82
N GLY A 239 -15.52 -25.64 -5.13
CA GLY A 239 -16.74 -26.30 -4.65
C GLY A 239 -17.86 -26.47 -5.68
N PHE A 240 -17.70 -26.01 -6.91
CA PHE A 240 -18.62 -26.31 -8.03
C PHE A 240 -18.02 -27.42 -8.89
N SER A 241 -18.03 -28.64 -8.40
CA SER A 241 -17.99 -29.80 -9.30
C SER A 241 -19.34 -29.86 -10.00
N CYS A 242 -19.36 -29.67 -11.30
CA CYS A 242 -20.51 -30.02 -12.14
C CYS A 242 -20.85 -31.50 -11.89
N SER A 243 -22.01 -31.73 -11.34
CA SER A 243 -22.75 -32.98 -11.45
C SER A 243 -23.72 -32.87 -12.61
#